data_b123549f37830a1381e1a16c51ca363b
#
_entry.id   b123549f37830a1381e1a16c51ca363b
#
_cell.length_a   1.000
_cell.length_b   1.000
_cell.length_c   1.000
_cell.angle_alpha   90.00
_cell.angle_beta   90.00
_cell.angle_gamma   90.00
#
_symmetry.space_group_name_H-M   'P 1'
#
loop_
_entity.id
_entity.type
_entity.pdbx_description
1 polymer ?
#
loop_
_entity_poly.entity_id
_entity_poly.type
_entity_poly.pdbx_seq_one_letter_code
_entity_poly.pdbx_strand_id
1 'polypeptide(L)'
;MVTVREKTTVTQRIHGNCPTHSRTEISVRDVRTVIDEPNERQGTNMGPTPTETMVAALIACTNVTSHKCAKKHGVELKAMTIDAEVNPRPSRHTVA
;
A
#
# COMPACT_ATOMS: atom_id res chain seq x y z
N MET A 1 8.22 6.97 -37.58
CA MET A 1 9.36 7.25 -36.86
C MET A 1 9.22 6.98 -35.39
N VAL A 2 10.15 6.39 -34.82
CA VAL A 2 10.07 6.08 -33.42
C VAL A 2 10.51 7.27 -32.61
N THR A 3 9.65 7.70 -31.78
CA THR A 3 10.00 8.75 -30.88
C THR A 3 10.63 8.15 -29.66
N VAL A 4 11.85 8.43 -29.46
CA VAL A 4 12.51 7.95 -28.29
C VAL A 4 12.00 8.71 -27.11
N ARG A 5 11.24 8.01 -26.27
CA ARG A 5 10.74 8.66 -25.12
C ARG A 5 11.87 8.77 -24.17
N GLU A 6 12.17 9.95 -23.80
CA GLU A 6 13.18 10.14 -22.84
C GLU A 6 12.77 9.56 -21.55
N LYS A 7 13.58 8.70 -21.01
CA LYS A 7 13.26 8.15 -19.75
C LYS A 7 13.47 9.16 -18.68
N THR A 8 12.43 9.66 -18.13
CA THR A 8 12.50 10.58 -17.01
C THR A 8 12.65 9.78 -15.75
N THR A 9 13.76 9.95 -15.10
CA THR A 9 13.96 9.27 -13.82
C THR A 9 13.46 10.17 -12.72
N VAL A 10 12.48 9.69 -12.01
CA VAL A 10 11.91 10.44 -10.90
C VAL A 10 12.35 9.78 -9.62
N THR A 11 13.01 10.54 -8.77
CA THR A 11 13.40 10.03 -7.47
C THR A 11 12.27 10.22 -6.50
N GLN A 12 11.85 9.15 -5.89
CA GLN A 12 10.82 9.20 -4.87
C GLN A 12 11.48 8.99 -3.53
N ARG A 13 11.23 9.92 -2.63
CA ARG A 13 11.78 9.83 -1.30
C ARG A 13 10.67 9.58 -0.32
N ILE A 14 10.83 8.55 0.46
CA ILE A 14 9.85 8.15 1.45
C ILE A 14 10.55 8.18 2.79
N HIS A 15 10.02 8.97 3.70
CA HIS A 15 10.65 9.14 5.01
C HIS A 15 9.76 8.50 6.07
N GLY A 16 10.37 7.76 6.97
CA GLY A 16 9.66 7.15 8.07
C GLY A 16 10.17 7.67 9.39
N ASN A 17 9.27 8.08 10.24
CA ASN A 17 9.57 8.49 11.60
C ASN A 17 8.84 7.55 12.54
N CYS A 18 9.55 6.95 13.47
CA CYS A 18 8.98 5.92 14.35
C CYS A 18 8.96 6.41 15.78
N PRO A 19 7.92 7.13 16.17
CA PRO A 19 7.88 7.67 17.53
C PRO A 19 7.65 6.62 18.61
N THR A 20 7.05 5.50 18.27
CA THR A 20 6.91 4.40 19.22
C THR A 20 7.31 3.10 18.55
N HIS A 21 7.32 2.01 19.32
CA HIS A 21 7.71 0.72 18.77
C HIS A 21 6.70 0.20 17.75
N SER A 22 5.49 0.72 17.73
CA SER A 22 4.48 0.22 16.83
C SER A 22 4.04 1.24 15.80
N ARG A 23 4.21 2.52 16.07
CA ARG A 23 3.70 3.55 15.18
C ARG A 23 4.79 4.08 14.28
N THR A 24 4.50 4.12 13.00
CA THR A 24 5.39 4.67 12.00
C THR A 24 4.64 5.74 11.24
N GLU A 25 5.23 6.91 11.14
CA GLU A 25 4.65 8.00 10.37
C GLU A 25 5.43 8.12 9.08
N ILE A 26 4.73 7.95 7.98
CA ILE A 26 5.35 7.97 6.66
C ILE A 26 5.06 9.30 6.01
N SER A 27 6.09 9.89 5.43
CA SER A 27 5.95 11.15 4.70
C SER A 27 6.45 10.96 3.29
N VAL A 28 5.60 11.29 2.32
CA VAL A 28 5.96 11.27 0.91
C VAL A 28 5.43 12.56 0.32
N ARG A 29 6.30 13.37 -0.26
CA ARG A 29 5.91 14.68 -0.75
C ARG A 29 5.25 15.47 0.40
N ASP A 30 4.02 15.93 0.23
CA ASP A 30 3.29 16.62 1.30
C ASP A 30 2.20 15.74 1.88
N VAL A 31 2.32 14.41 1.72
CA VAL A 31 1.31 13.47 2.17
C VAL A 31 1.86 12.68 3.35
N ARG A 32 1.05 12.49 4.36
CA ARG A 32 1.43 11.73 5.53
C ARG A 32 0.51 10.55 5.72
N THR A 33 1.07 9.46 6.18
CA THR A 33 0.33 8.23 6.44
C THR A 33 0.85 7.63 7.74
N VAL A 34 -0.04 7.09 8.53
CA VAL A 34 0.34 6.47 9.79
C VAL A 34 0.08 4.98 9.71
N ILE A 35 1.07 4.20 10.12
CA ILE A 35 0.97 2.76 10.19
C ILE A 35 1.18 2.38 11.64
N ASP A 36 0.35 1.49 12.16
CA ASP A 36 0.40 1.17 13.57
C ASP A 36 -0.09 -0.25 13.77
N GLU A 37 -0.01 -0.74 14.99
CA GLU A 37 -0.57 -2.01 15.37
C GLU A 37 -1.84 -1.77 16.17
N PRO A 38 -2.76 -2.73 16.20
CA PRO A 38 -3.95 -2.60 17.03
C PRO A 38 -3.59 -2.74 18.51
N ASN A 39 -4.51 -2.35 19.35
CA ASN A 39 -4.26 -2.41 20.79
C ASN A 39 -3.95 -3.82 21.25
N GLU A 40 -4.56 -4.82 20.63
CA GLU A 40 -4.32 -6.21 21.01
C GLU A 40 -2.88 -6.63 20.79
N ARG A 41 -2.16 -5.90 19.93
CA ARG A 41 -0.75 -6.18 19.69
C ARG A 41 0.12 -5.09 20.23
N GLN A 42 -0.36 -4.43 21.28
CA GLN A 42 0.38 -3.38 21.96
C GLN A 42 0.65 -2.17 21.10
N GLY A 43 -0.22 -1.91 20.17
CA GLY A 43 -0.17 -0.68 19.40
C GLY A 43 -1.15 0.33 19.94
N THR A 44 -1.30 1.43 19.23
CA THR A 44 -2.25 2.46 19.59
C THR A 44 -3.38 2.59 18.59
N ASN A 45 -3.43 1.71 17.61
CA ASN A 45 -4.51 1.64 16.63
C ASN A 45 -4.74 2.95 15.90
N MET A 46 -3.64 3.63 15.57
CA MET A 46 -3.74 4.91 14.87
C MET A 46 -3.71 4.74 13.36
N GLY A 47 -3.49 3.53 12.87
CA GLY A 47 -3.47 3.27 11.45
C GLY A 47 -3.46 1.78 11.20
N PRO A 48 -3.48 1.38 9.93
CA PRO A 48 -3.42 -0.04 9.59
C PRO A 48 -2.07 -0.63 9.95
N THR A 49 -2.02 -1.94 10.09
CA THR A 49 -0.77 -2.63 10.38
C THR A 49 0.12 -2.63 9.14
N PRO A 50 1.41 -2.94 9.30
CA PRO A 50 2.28 -3.04 8.14
C PRO A 50 1.77 -4.03 7.09
N THR A 51 1.26 -5.19 7.52
CA THR A 51 0.73 -6.17 6.59
C THR A 51 -0.50 -5.62 5.87
N GLU A 52 -1.39 -4.99 6.60
CA GLU A 52 -2.58 -4.41 6.00
C GLU A 52 -2.20 -3.30 5.02
N THR A 53 -1.17 -2.54 5.35
CA THR A 53 -0.71 -1.47 4.50
C THR A 53 -0.13 -2.02 3.20
N MET A 54 0.58 -3.13 3.28
CA MET A 54 1.14 -3.75 2.10
C MET A 54 0.05 -4.26 1.17
N VAL A 55 -0.98 -4.89 1.73
CA VAL A 55 -2.11 -5.36 0.94
C VAL A 55 -2.89 -4.19 0.36
N ALA A 56 -3.06 -3.13 1.16
CA ALA A 56 -3.74 -1.94 0.68
C ALA A 56 -3.01 -1.32 -0.51
N ALA A 57 -1.68 -1.36 -0.49
CA ALA A 57 -0.90 -0.84 -1.60
C ALA A 57 -1.14 -1.65 -2.86
N LEU A 58 -1.29 -2.96 -2.72
CA LEU A 58 -1.58 -3.81 -3.87
C LEU A 58 -2.98 -3.53 -4.42
N ILE A 59 -3.93 -3.29 -3.54
CA ILE A 59 -5.28 -2.92 -3.97
C ILE A 59 -5.23 -1.61 -4.76
N ALA A 60 -4.51 -0.63 -4.22
CA ALA A 60 -4.40 0.67 -4.89
C ALA A 60 -3.71 0.53 -6.24
N CYS A 61 -2.69 -0.30 -6.30
CA CYS A 61 -1.97 -0.53 -7.55
C CYS A 61 -2.89 -1.19 -8.58
N THR A 62 -3.71 -2.14 -8.14
CA THR A 62 -4.66 -2.80 -9.01
C THR A 62 -5.65 -1.79 -9.57
N ASN A 63 -6.12 -0.88 -8.73
CA ASN A 63 -7.04 0.14 -9.17
C ASN A 63 -6.41 1.02 -10.26
N VAL A 64 -5.22 1.51 -10.02
CA VAL A 64 -4.55 2.38 -10.98
C VAL A 64 -4.30 1.64 -12.30
N THR A 65 -3.83 0.41 -12.20
CA THR A 65 -3.50 -0.38 -13.38
C THR A 65 -4.76 -0.71 -14.19
N SER A 66 -5.85 -1.03 -13.49
CA SER A 66 -7.10 -1.37 -14.16
C SER A 66 -7.62 -0.19 -14.97
N HIS A 67 -7.55 1.01 -14.40
CA HIS A 67 -8.02 2.19 -15.11
C HIS A 67 -7.13 2.50 -16.32
N LYS A 68 -5.84 2.31 -16.19
CA LYS A 68 -4.93 2.51 -17.31
C LYS A 68 -5.20 1.51 -18.41
N CYS A 69 -5.41 0.27 -18.04
CA CYS A 69 -5.67 -0.78 -19.02
C CYS A 69 -7.00 -0.53 -19.74
N ALA A 70 -8.03 -0.16 -18.98
CA ALA A 70 -9.33 0.11 -19.56
C ALA A 70 -9.24 1.26 -20.56
N LYS A 71 -8.54 2.32 -20.18
CA LYS A 71 -8.41 3.46 -21.07
C LYS A 71 -7.70 3.07 -22.35
N LYS A 72 -6.71 2.21 -22.23
CA LYS A 72 -5.97 1.77 -23.40
C LYS A 72 -6.85 0.99 -24.36
N HIS A 73 -7.87 0.33 -23.87
CA HIS A 73 -8.77 -0.46 -24.68
C HIS A 73 -10.09 0.26 -24.96
N GLY A 74 -10.14 1.56 -24.70
CA GLY A 74 -11.34 2.33 -24.98
C GLY A 74 -12.49 2.06 -24.05
N VAL A 75 -12.24 1.51 -22.88
CA VAL A 75 -13.28 1.22 -21.91
C VAL A 75 -13.16 2.22 -20.78
N GLU A 76 -14.28 2.73 -20.34
CA GLU A 76 -14.30 3.67 -19.25
C GLU A 76 -14.73 2.96 -17.98
N LEU A 77 -13.86 2.95 -16.99
CA LEU A 77 -14.20 2.42 -15.67
C LEU A 77 -14.57 3.60 -14.81
N LYS A 78 -15.73 3.52 -14.18
CA LYS A 78 -16.15 4.64 -13.36
C LYS A 78 -15.72 4.47 -11.92
N ALA A 79 -15.96 3.32 -11.37
CA ALA A 79 -15.60 3.08 -9.98
C ALA A 79 -15.38 1.60 -9.78
N MET A 80 -14.66 1.27 -8.74
CA MET A 80 -14.31 -0.11 -8.49
C MET A 80 -14.12 -0.29 -7.00
N THR A 81 -14.55 -1.43 -6.53
CA THR A 81 -14.36 -1.81 -5.14
C THR A 81 -13.54 -3.08 -5.12
N ILE A 82 -12.53 -3.11 -4.29
CA ILE A 82 -11.67 -4.27 -4.18
C ILE A 82 -11.55 -4.60 -2.70
N ASP A 83 -11.88 -5.85 -2.36
CA ASP A 83 -11.74 -6.32 -1.00
C ASP A 83 -10.72 -7.44 -0.96
N ALA A 84 -9.98 -7.51 0.12
CA ALA A 84 -8.98 -8.54 0.28
C ALA A 84 -9.00 -9.02 1.71
N GLU A 85 -8.69 -10.29 1.89
CA GLU A 85 -8.57 -10.89 3.21
C GLU A 85 -7.20 -11.49 3.35
N VAL A 86 -6.61 -11.33 4.52
CA VAL A 86 -5.34 -11.94 4.81
C VAL A 86 -5.59 -12.98 5.88
N ASN A 87 -5.47 -14.26 5.49
CA ASN A 87 -5.65 -15.33 6.43
C ASN A 87 -4.30 -15.89 6.81
N PRO A 88 -3.87 -15.65 8.03
CA PRO A 88 -2.55 -16.11 8.40
C PRO A 88 -2.54 -17.62 8.41
N ARG A 89 -1.43 -18.17 7.94
CA ARG A 89 -1.26 -19.58 7.97
C ARG A 89 -1.22 -20.01 9.41
N PRO A 90 -1.87 -21.10 9.76
CA PRO A 90 -1.78 -21.57 11.15
C PRO A 90 -0.34 -21.78 11.54
N SER A 91 -0.04 -21.46 12.79
CA SER A 91 1.30 -21.57 13.27
C SER A 91 1.75 -23.02 13.22
N ARG A 92 2.90 -23.25 12.64
CA ARG A 92 3.38 -24.55 12.60
C ARG A 92 4.26 -24.81 13.69
N HIS A 93 4.52 -24.01 14.38
CA HIS A 93 5.32 -24.34 15.43
C HIS A 93 4.59 -24.72 16.53
N THR A 94 4.65 -25.14 16.47
CA THR A 94 4.25 -25.52 17.19
C THR A 94 4.70 -26.17 17.59
N VAL A 95 4.94 -26.35 17.64
CA VAL A 95 5.29 -26.76 17.97
C VAL A 95 5.66 -26.95 18.42
N ALA A 96 5.69 -27.15 18.68
CA ALA A 96 6.19 -27.42 18.95
C ALA A 96 6.38 -27.55 18.98
#